data_1efdb5a98742aa310d7364269fcdd9a1
#
_entry.id   1efdb5a98742aa310d7364269fcdd9a1
#
_cell.length_a   1.000
_cell.length_b   1.000
_cell.length_c   1.000
_cell.angle_alpha   90.00
_cell.angle_beta   90.00
_cell.angle_gamma   90.00
#
_symmetry.space_group_name_H-M   'P 1'
#
loop_
_entity.id
_entity.type
_entity.pdbx_description
1 polymer ?
#
loop_
_entity_poly.entity_id
_entity_poly.type
_entity_poly.pdbx_seq_one_letter_code
_entity_poly.pdbx_strand_id
1 'polypeptide(L)'
;DYQNKYFFSASYRRDGSSRFAPETRWGNFWSLGTSWRIDREEFMASTSDWLSALTLKMSYGAQGNDNLGTYYASKGLYTIVSNLGENALVSDRMATPNLKWETNLNFNVGIDFSLFNNRFSGSFDFFTRRSKDLLYSRPIAPSLGYGSIDENVGALKNTGIEMVLNGTIINQNGWVWKLGMNLTHYKNKVTDLPLKDMPRSGVNKLQVGRSVYDFYMIEWAGVDLENGDPLWYKDEVDANKNPTGKRVTTNDYGSADYYYCLLYTSD
;
A
#
# COMPACT_ATOMS: atom_id res chain seq x y z
N ASP A 1 16.30 29.06 4.01
CA ASP A 1 15.06 29.85 3.93
C ASP A 1 15.35 31.18 3.24
N TYR A 2 14.29 31.79 2.73
CA TYR A 2 14.36 33.15 2.17
C TYR A 2 13.24 34.00 2.77
N GLN A 3 13.61 35.10 3.40
CA GLN A 3 12.72 36.05 4.07
C GLN A 3 11.74 35.42 5.09
N ASN A 4 12.04 34.23 5.62
CA ASN A 4 11.12 33.43 6.43
C ASN A 4 9.76 33.19 5.77
N LYS A 5 9.66 33.31 4.46
CA LYS A 5 8.48 33.06 3.64
C LYS A 5 8.60 31.76 2.86
N TYR A 6 9.77 31.51 2.27
CA TYR A 6 10.04 30.38 1.39
C TYR A 6 11.10 29.49 2.03
N PHE A 7 10.78 28.22 2.15
CA PHE A 7 11.68 27.20 2.70
C PHE A 7 11.91 26.13 1.65
N PHE A 8 13.16 25.73 1.50
CA PHE A 8 13.55 24.65 0.62
C PHE A 8 14.47 23.71 1.36
N SER A 9 14.26 22.39 1.19
CA SER A 9 15.10 21.35 1.71
C SER A 9 15.40 20.31 0.63
N ALA A 10 16.63 19.81 0.61
CA ALA A 10 17.04 18.70 -0.25
C ALA A 10 17.89 17.75 0.57
N SER A 11 17.67 16.47 0.40
CA SER A 11 18.52 15.43 0.99
C SER A 11 18.87 14.37 -0.05
N TYR A 12 20.06 13.82 0.08
CA TYR A 12 20.51 12.67 -0.71
C TYR A 12 21.24 11.70 0.21
N ARG A 13 20.96 10.41 0.04
CA ARG A 13 21.55 9.34 0.82
C ARG A 13 21.88 8.16 -0.09
N ARG A 14 23.01 7.54 0.13
CA ARG A 14 23.39 6.28 -0.50
C ARG A 14 23.57 5.22 0.58
N ASP A 15 22.74 4.20 0.56
CA ASP A 15 22.72 3.12 1.55
C ASP A 15 23.16 1.80 0.92
N GLY A 16 23.84 0.97 1.69
CA GLY A 16 24.23 -0.37 1.31
C GLY A 16 23.60 -1.41 2.24
N SER A 17 22.97 -2.45 1.67
CA SER A 17 22.44 -3.58 2.44
C SER A 17 23.20 -4.84 2.15
N SER A 18 23.61 -5.56 3.23
CA SER A 18 24.27 -6.87 3.13
C SER A 18 23.32 -8.01 2.71
N ARG A 19 22.00 -7.75 2.65
CA ARG A 19 20.99 -8.71 2.17
C ARG A 19 21.08 -8.96 0.67
N PHE A 20 21.62 -7.99 -0.06
CA PHE A 20 21.76 -8.04 -1.53
C PHE A 20 23.19 -8.42 -1.93
N ALA A 21 23.34 -8.88 -3.15
CA ALA A 21 24.65 -9.16 -3.74
C ALA A 21 25.51 -7.88 -3.87
N PRO A 22 26.85 -7.98 -3.92
CA PRO A 22 27.74 -6.81 -4.00
C PRO A 22 27.37 -5.81 -5.10
N GLU A 23 26.86 -6.30 -6.23
CA GLU A 23 26.53 -5.53 -7.42
C GLU A 23 25.22 -4.74 -7.27
N THR A 24 24.30 -5.23 -6.43
CA THR A 24 22.93 -4.68 -6.27
C THR A 24 22.65 -4.07 -4.90
N ARG A 25 23.61 -4.13 -3.98
CA ARG A 25 23.44 -3.73 -2.58
C ARG A 25 23.25 -2.24 -2.35
N TRP A 26 23.67 -1.39 -3.28
CA TRP A 26 23.63 0.05 -3.12
C TRP A 26 22.35 0.67 -3.67
N GLY A 27 21.62 1.37 -2.82
CA GLY A 27 20.47 2.19 -3.19
C GLY A 27 20.76 3.68 -3.05
N ASN A 28 20.22 4.49 -3.95
CA ASN A 28 20.32 5.94 -3.92
C ASN A 28 18.94 6.52 -3.60
N PHE A 29 18.85 7.28 -2.52
CA PHE A 29 17.60 7.84 -2.02
C PHE A 29 17.74 9.35 -1.88
N TRP A 30 16.67 10.05 -2.13
CA TRP A 30 16.67 11.50 -2.12
C TRP A 30 15.29 12.05 -1.76
N SER A 31 15.27 13.26 -1.26
CA SER A 31 14.03 14.00 -1.06
C SER A 31 14.23 15.48 -1.33
N LEU A 32 13.17 16.09 -1.86
CA LEU A 32 13.02 17.51 -2.05
C LEU A 32 11.77 17.95 -1.31
N GLY A 33 11.88 19.05 -0.56
CA GLY A 33 10.76 19.65 0.15
C GLY A 33 10.77 21.16 -0.03
N THR A 34 9.58 21.73 -0.15
CA THR A 34 9.39 23.17 -0.15
C THR A 34 8.17 23.54 0.66
N SER A 35 8.23 24.68 1.33
CA SER A 35 7.06 25.27 1.95
C SER A 35 7.05 26.78 1.76
N TRP A 36 5.85 27.33 1.62
CA TRP A 36 5.59 28.75 1.42
C TRP A 36 4.62 29.25 2.48
N ARG A 37 5.08 30.23 3.26
CA ARG A 37 4.29 30.96 4.26
C ARG A 37 3.49 32.05 3.56
N ILE A 38 2.30 31.69 3.05
CA ILE A 38 1.41 32.59 2.31
C ILE A 38 0.95 33.73 3.21
N ASP A 39 0.71 33.45 4.49
CA ASP A 39 0.32 34.45 5.49
C ASP A 39 1.30 35.61 5.65
N ARG A 40 2.55 35.45 5.22
CA ARG A 40 3.59 36.47 5.30
C ARG A 40 3.73 37.34 4.05
N GLU A 41 2.91 37.11 3.05
CA GLU A 41 2.92 37.92 1.83
C GLU A 41 2.16 39.23 2.01
N GLU A 42 2.62 40.25 1.33
CA GLU A 42 2.03 41.59 1.42
C GLU A 42 0.55 41.63 1.02
N PHE A 43 0.17 40.82 0.03
CA PHE A 43 -1.24 40.71 -0.42
C PHE A 43 -2.15 40.07 0.64
N MET A 44 -1.59 39.40 1.66
CA MET A 44 -2.32 38.81 2.78
C MET A 44 -2.39 39.71 4.01
N ALA A 45 -1.80 40.89 3.99
CA ALA A 45 -1.77 41.81 5.14
C ALA A 45 -3.15 42.13 5.70
N SER A 46 -4.17 42.27 4.84
CA SER A 46 -5.55 42.53 5.24
C SER A 46 -6.26 41.33 5.95
N THR A 47 -5.67 40.15 5.96
CA THR A 47 -6.25 38.96 6.58
C THR A 47 -5.71 38.68 7.97
N SER A 48 -4.74 39.45 8.45
CA SER A 48 -4.03 39.23 9.71
C SER A 48 -4.92 39.18 10.95
N ASP A 49 -6.11 39.80 10.92
CA ASP A 49 -7.07 39.80 12.03
C ASP A 49 -7.66 38.42 12.32
N TRP A 50 -7.82 37.61 11.32
CA TRP A 50 -8.45 36.27 11.44
C TRP A 50 -7.54 35.11 11.00
N LEU A 51 -6.59 35.34 10.08
CA LEU A 51 -5.66 34.34 9.58
C LEU A 51 -4.32 34.46 10.33
N SER A 52 -4.06 33.51 11.23
CA SER A 52 -2.83 33.49 12.04
C SER A 52 -1.66 32.82 11.34
N ALA A 53 -1.93 31.83 10.48
CA ALA A 53 -0.94 31.17 9.66
C ALA A 53 -1.59 30.48 8.46
N LEU A 54 -0.90 30.50 7.32
CA LEU A 54 -1.26 29.76 6.12
C LEU A 54 0.02 29.31 5.40
N THR A 55 0.26 28.01 5.37
CA THR A 55 1.47 27.44 4.78
C THR A 55 1.09 26.40 3.73
N LEU A 56 1.54 26.60 2.50
CA LEU A 56 1.54 25.58 1.47
C LEU A 56 2.82 24.77 1.58
N LYS A 57 2.72 23.45 1.58
CA LYS A 57 3.87 22.52 1.65
C LYS A 57 3.81 21.51 0.52
N MET A 58 4.95 21.16 -0.03
CA MET A 58 5.08 20.13 -1.04
C MET A 58 6.37 19.34 -0.82
N SER A 59 6.31 18.04 -0.98
CA SER A 59 7.50 17.18 -0.95
C SER A 59 7.43 16.08 -1.99
N TYR A 60 8.61 15.70 -2.51
CA TYR A 60 8.77 14.58 -3.41
C TYR A 60 10.09 13.88 -3.11
N GLY A 61 10.07 12.53 -3.04
CA GLY A 61 11.27 11.79 -2.72
C GLY A 61 11.15 10.30 -2.98
N ALA A 62 12.32 9.66 -3.01
CA ALA A 62 12.50 8.22 -3.15
C ALA A 62 13.09 7.65 -1.87
N GLN A 63 12.49 6.59 -1.35
CA GLN A 63 12.95 5.82 -0.19
C GLN A 63 13.10 4.35 -0.56
N GLY A 64 14.06 3.66 0.06
CA GLY A 64 14.29 2.23 -0.14
C GLY A 64 13.70 1.38 0.97
N ASN A 65 13.35 0.15 0.59
CA ASN A 65 13.04 -0.93 1.53
C ASN A 65 13.87 -2.16 1.13
N ASP A 66 14.56 -2.78 2.10
CA ASP A 66 15.35 -4.00 1.91
C ASP A 66 14.82 -5.19 2.71
N ASN A 67 13.62 -5.06 3.29
CA ASN A 67 13.08 -6.07 4.19
C ASN A 67 12.44 -7.24 3.45
N LEU A 68 13.14 -8.38 3.44
CA LEU A 68 12.69 -9.66 2.88
C LEU A 68 12.43 -10.72 3.95
N GLY A 69 12.52 -10.37 5.24
CA GLY A 69 12.42 -11.35 6.33
C GLY A 69 13.64 -12.30 6.44
N THR A 70 14.66 -12.13 5.60
CA THR A 70 15.90 -12.92 5.61
C THR A 70 17.11 -12.06 5.34
N TYR A 71 18.29 -12.46 5.86
CA TYR A 71 19.56 -11.77 5.63
C TYR A 71 20.37 -12.33 4.46
N TYR A 72 19.96 -13.47 3.90
CA TYR A 72 20.71 -14.22 2.89
C TYR A 72 19.92 -14.41 1.59
N ALA A 73 19.00 -13.50 1.28
CA ALA A 73 18.09 -13.62 0.14
C ALA A 73 18.83 -13.77 -1.20
N SER A 74 19.99 -13.14 -1.36
CA SER A 74 20.79 -13.24 -2.59
C SER A 74 21.53 -14.57 -2.76
N LYS A 75 21.57 -15.42 -1.71
CA LYS A 75 22.36 -16.67 -1.70
C LYS A 75 21.46 -17.89 -1.78
N GLY A 76 21.94 -18.93 -2.46
CA GLY A 76 21.38 -20.28 -2.35
C GLY A 76 21.71 -20.90 -0.99
N LEU A 77 20.69 -21.43 -0.32
CA LEU A 77 20.84 -22.06 0.98
C LEU A 77 20.42 -23.52 0.91
N TYR A 78 21.03 -24.31 1.80
CA TYR A 78 20.74 -25.72 2.00
C TYR A 78 20.39 -25.96 3.46
N THR A 79 19.45 -26.87 3.69
CA THR A 79 19.09 -27.34 5.02
C THR A 79 19.57 -28.79 5.20
N ILE A 80 20.08 -29.10 6.39
CA ILE A 80 20.44 -30.46 6.76
C ILE A 80 19.20 -31.17 7.27
N VAL A 81 18.83 -32.25 6.63
CA VAL A 81 17.71 -33.12 7.04
C VAL A 81 18.21 -34.52 7.32
N SER A 82 17.51 -35.26 8.20
CA SER A 82 17.79 -36.67 8.42
C SER A 82 17.05 -37.50 7.36
N ASN A 83 17.78 -38.35 6.65
CA ASN A 83 17.23 -39.31 5.71
C ASN A 83 17.72 -40.73 6.12
N LEU A 84 16.83 -41.57 6.63
CA LEU A 84 17.13 -42.91 7.12
C LEU A 84 18.25 -43.01 8.16
N GLY A 85 18.38 -41.96 9.01
CA GLY A 85 19.44 -41.86 10.04
C GLY A 85 20.73 -41.22 9.57
N GLU A 86 20.86 -40.91 8.28
CA GLU A 86 21.99 -40.23 7.69
C GLU A 86 21.66 -38.74 7.45
N ASN A 87 22.66 -37.88 7.53
CA ASN A 87 22.52 -36.43 7.22
C ASN A 87 22.50 -36.24 5.71
N ALA A 88 21.42 -35.60 5.21
CA ALA A 88 21.27 -35.22 3.82
C ALA A 88 21.16 -33.69 3.69
N LEU A 89 21.69 -33.12 2.60
CA LEU A 89 21.55 -31.74 2.24
C LEU A 89 20.39 -31.60 1.25
N VAL A 90 19.41 -30.76 1.64
CA VAL A 90 18.28 -30.41 0.76
C VAL A 90 18.35 -28.92 0.43
N SER A 91 18.10 -28.57 -0.81
CA SER A 91 17.99 -27.18 -1.24
C SER A 91 16.82 -26.51 -0.53
N ASP A 92 17.10 -25.43 0.20
CA ASP A 92 16.11 -24.64 0.95
C ASP A 92 15.69 -23.40 0.19
N ARG A 93 16.65 -22.67 -0.35
CA ARG A 93 16.43 -21.41 -1.04
C ARG A 93 17.24 -21.30 -2.33
N MET A 94 16.58 -20.84 -3.38
CA MET A 94 17.23 -20.53 -4.65
C MET A 94 18.00 -19.21 -4.56
N ALA A 95 19.21 -19.16 -5.13
CA ALA A 95 19.99 -17.92 -5.19
C ALA A 95 19.32 -16.89 -6.12
N THR A 96 19.21 -15.63 -5.67
CA THR A 96 18.69 -14.51 -6.45
C THR A 96 19.63 -13.32 -6.42
N PRO A 97 20.77 -13.38 -7.16
CA PRO A 97 21.81 -12.37 -7.10
C PRO A 97 21.39 -11.01 -7.64
N ASN A 98 20.35 -10.96 -8.49
CA ASN A 98 19.83 -9.72 -9.08
C ASN A 98 18.85 -8.96 -8.16
N LEU A 99 18.61 -9.48 -6.95
CA LEU A 99 17.72 -8.87 -6.00
C LEU A 99 18.27 -7.50 -5.56
N LYS A 100 17.40 -6.49 -5.56
CA LYS A 100 17.74 -5.09 -5.28
C LYS A 100 16.72 -4.44 -4.37
N TRP A 101 16.98 -3.21 -3.96
CA TRP A 101 16.08 -2.39 -3.16
C TRP A 101 14.72 -2.21 -3.82
N GLU A 102 13.66 -2.41 -3.05
CA GLU A 102 12.34 -1.88 -3.37
C GLU A 102 12.37 -0.35 -3.26
N THR A 103 11.75 0.35 -4.19
CA THR A 103 11.74 1.82 -4.22
C THR A 103 10.34 2.36 -3.98
N ASN A 104 10.22 3.23 -2.98
CA ASN A 104 9.00 3.95 -2.65
C ASN A 104 9.13 5.42 -3.04
N LEU A 105 8.38 5.84 -4.05
CA LEU A 105 8.25 7.22 -4.49
C LEU A 105 7.08 7.88 -3.77
N ASN A 106 7.34 8.91 -2.98
CA ASN A 106 6.34 9.63 -2.21
C ASN A 106 6.20 11.05 -2.75
N PHE A 107 4.98 11.46 -3.05
CA PHE A 107 4.61 12.83 -3.36
C PHE A 107 3.55 13.28 -2.37
N ASN A 108 3.76 14.44 -1.75
CA ASN A 108 2.79 15.05 -0.85
C ASN A 108 2.66 16.53 -1.20
N VAL A 109 1.43 17.03 -1.15
CA VAL A 109 1.12 18.45 -1.19
C VAL A 109 0.03 18.73 -0.17
N GLY A 110 0.21 19.79 0.61
CA GLY A 110 -0.73 20.10 1.68
C GLY A 110 -0.74 21.55 2.08
N ILE A 111 -1.77 21.91 2.81
CA ILE A 111 -1.97 23.25 3.37
C ILE A 111 -2.14 23.10 4.88
N ASP A 112 -1.33 23.83 5.64
CA ASP A 112 -1.52 24.02 7.07
C ASP A 112 -2.08 25.41 7.31
N PHE A 113 -3.09 25.51 8.14
CA PHE A 113 -3.73 26.78 8.46
C PHE A 113 -3.99 26.94 9.95
N SER A 114 -4.03 28.19 10.38
CA SER A 114 -4.41 28.55 11.73
C SER A 114 -5.20 29.86 11.70
N LEU A 115 -6.33 29.89 12.38
CA LEU A 115 -7.30 30.98 12.35
C LEU A 115 -7.60 31.48 13.77
N PHE A 116 -8.03 32.75 13.85
CA PHE A 116 -8.53 33.37 15.08
C PHE A 116 -7.58 33.21 16.28
N ASN A 117 -6.33 33.67 16.11
CA ASN A 117 -5.27 33.56 17.13
C ASN A 117 -5.05 32.11 17.59
N ASN A 118 -4.95 31.16 16.62
CA ASN A 118 -4.76 29.73 16.84
C ASN A 118 -5.94 29.04 17.55
N ARG A 119 -7.11 29.67 17.58
CA ARG A 119 -8.31 29.04 18.17
C ARG A 119 -8.82 27.88 17.32
N PHE A 120 -8.64 27.96 16.01
CA PHE A 120 -8.95 26.92 15.06
C PHE A 120 -7.76 26.67 14.15
N SER A 121 -7.31 25.42 14.03
CA SER A 121 -6.17 25.05 13.18
C SER A 121 -6.39 23.70 12.54
N GLY A 122 -5.70 23.46 11.42
CA GLY A 122 -5.78 22.20 10.76
C GLY A 122 -4.79 22.05 9.63
N SER A 123 -4.77 20.87 9.05
CA SER A 123 -4.07 20.55 7.82
C SER A 123 -4.97 19.81 6.86
N PHE A 124 -4.71 20.00 5.58
CA PHE A 124 -5.28 19.22 4.50
C PHE A 124 -4.15 18.77 3.58
N ASP A 125 -3.94 17.46 3.46
CA ASP A 125 -2.85 16.87 2.73
C ASP A 125 -3.39 15.92 1.66
N PHE A 126 -2.85 16.04 0.44
CA PHE A 126 -3.00 15.06 -0.61
C PHE A 126 -1.67 14.30 -0.76
N PHE A 127 -1.73 13.00 -0.85
CA PHE A 127 -0.54 12.18 -1.05
C PHE A 127 -0.72 11.14 -2.15
N THR A 128 0.40 10.78 -2.78
CA THR A 128 0.51 9.57 -3.59
C THR A 128 1.84 8.89 -3.29
N ARG A 129 1.75 7.60 -2.98
CA ARG A 129 2.91 6.72 -2.76
C ARG A 129 2.90 5.63 -3.80
N ARG A 130 4.00 5.49 -4.54
CA ARG A 130 4.17 4.44 -5.54
C ARG A 130 5.36 3.56 -5.14
N SER A 131 5.08 2.30 -4.80
CA SER A 131 6.08 1.28 -4.55
C SER A 131 6.36 0.54 -5.86
N LYS A 132 7.64 0.41 -6.21
CA LYS A 132 8.13 -0.30 -7.40
C LYS A 132 9.16 -1.32 -7.00
N ASP A 133 9.36 -2.31 -7.86
CA ASP A 133 10.32 -3.39 -7.62
C ASP A 133 10.06 -4.05 -6.25
N LEU A 134 8.79 -4.35 -5.96
CA LEU A 134 8.38 -4.92 -4.68
C LEU A 134 9.17 -6.20 -4.40
N LEU A 135 9.66 -6.31 -3.19
CA LEU A 135 10.32 -7.52 -2.70
C LEU A 135 9.25 -8.57 -2.40
N TYR A 136 9.17 -9.59 -3.24
CA TYR A 136 8.11 -10.59 -3.19
C TYR A 136 8.64 -12.01 -3.33
N SER A 137 8.19 -12.91 -2.46
CA SER A 137 8.47 -14.35 -2.54
C SER A 137 7.41 -15.01 -3.40
N ARG A 138 7.70 -15.19 -4.68
CA ARG A 138 6.77 -15.76 -5.65
C ARG A 138 6.78 -17.29 -5.56
N PRO A 139 5.61 -17.93 -5.35
CA PRO A 139 5.48 -19.38 -5.44
C PRO A 139 5.91 -19.90 -6.83
N ILE A 140 6.65 -20.98 -6.86
CA ILE A 140 7.06 -21.66 -8.09
C ILE A 140 6.65 -23.14 -8.05
N ALA A 141 6.70 -23.79 -9.22
CA ALA A 141 6.32 -25.20 -9.31
C ALA A 141 7.25 -26.06 -8.42
N PRO A 142 6.72 -26.93 -7.54
CA PRO A 142 7.54 -27.80 -6.66
C PRO A 142 8.49 -28.71 -7.42
N SER A 143 8.22 -29.01 -8.69
CA SER A 143 9.10 -29.78 -9.60
C SER A 143 10.47 -29.12 -9.83
N LEU A 144 10.61 -27.81 -9.51
CA LEU A 144 11.89 -27.10 -9.56
C LEU A 144 12.75 -27.33 -8.28
N GLY A 145 12.23 -28.05 -7.29
CA GLY A 145 12.92 -28.33 -6.03
C GLY A 145 12.86 -27.21 -4.98
N TYR A 146 12.06 -26.16 -5.25
CA TYR A 146 11.88 -25.02 -4.34
C TYR A 146 10.41 -24.66 -4.23
N GLY A 147 9.99 -24.11 -3.07
CA GLY A 147 8.62 -23.66 -2.88
C GLY A 147 8.36 -22.26 -3.43
N SER A 148 9.37 -21.41 -3.42
CA SER A 148 9.27 -20.02 -3.88
C SER A 148 10.64 -19.45 -4.29
N ILE A 149 10.60 -18.34 -5.01
CA ILE A 149 11.76 -17.53 -5.38
C ILE A 149 11.53 -16.08 -4.96
N ASP A 150 12.56 -15.47 -4.34
CA ASP A 150 12.50 -14.05 -3.99
C ASP A 150 12.93 -13.21 -5.19
N GLU A 151 12.13 -12.26 -5.56
CA GLU A 151 12.42 -11.38 -6.71
C GLU A 151 11.80 -10.00 -6.53
N ASN A 152 12.31 -9.02 -7.29
CA ASN A 152 11.72 -7.69 -7.34
C ASN A 152 10.64 -7.68 -8.42
N VAL A 153 9.37 -7.71 -8.01
CA VAL A 153 8.26 -7.81 -8.95
C VAL A 153 7.06 -6.99 -8.50
N GLY A 154 6.37 -6.45 -9.50
CA GLY A 154 5.14 -5.72 -9.26
C GLY A 154 5.33 -4.30 -8.78
N ALA A 155 4.22 -3.59 -8.76
CA ALA A 155 4.13 -2.24 -8.26
C ALA A 155 2.76 -1.96 -7.64
N LEU A 156 2.77 -1.11 -6.62
CA LEU A 156 1.58 -0.64 -5.91
C LEU A 156 1.50 0.88 -5.96
N LYS A 157 0.29 1.40 -5.92
CA LYS A 157 0.03 2.82 -5.76
C LYS A 157 -1.02 3.05 -4.68
N ASN A 158 -0.68 3.88 -3.70
CA ASN A 158 -1.62 4.41 -2.72
C ASN A 158 -1.81 5.90 -3.01
N THR A 159 -3.05 6.35 -3.10
CA THR A 159 -3.39 7.75 -3.31
C THR A 159 -4.49 8.13 -2.35
N GLY A 160 -4.33 9.21 -1.63
CA GLY A 160 -5.29 9.59 -0.61
C GLY A 160 -5.22 11.04 -0.19
N ILE A 161 -6.12 11.36 0.73
CA ILE A 161 -6.23 12.64 1.40
C ILE A 161 -6.21 12.42 2.92
N GLU A 162 -5.60 13.35 3.62
CA GLU A 162 -5.61 13.41 5.08
C GLU A 162 -6.06 14.79 5.51
N MET A 163 -6.88 14.85 6.54
CA MET A 163 -7.37 16.09 7.12
C MET A 163 -7.26 16.01 8.64
N VAL A 164 -6.68 17.02 9.22
CA VAL A 164 -6.63 17.20 10.68
C VAL A 164 -7.25 18.54 11.01
N LEU A 165 -8.21 18.57 11.92
CA LEU A 165 -8.84 19.79 12.42
C LEU A 165 -8.76 19.82 13.94
N ASN A 166 -8.39 20.95 14.51
CA ASN A 166 -8.33 21.21 15.93
C ASN A 166 -9.01 22.53 16.25
N GLY A 167 -9.86 22.55 17.26
CA GLY A 167 -10.56 23.75 17.69
C GLY A 167 -10.62 23.87 19.20
N THR A 168 -10.37 25.09 19.69
CA THR A 168 -10.66 25.45 21.07
C THR A 168 -12.03 26.09 21.14
N ILE A 169 -13.04 25.29 21.53
CA ILE A 169 -14.45 25.71 21.53
C ILE A 169 -14.73 26.67 22.67
N ILE A 170 -14.29 26.31 23.88
CA ILE A 170 -14.44 27.14 25.07
C ILE A 170 -13.06 27.41 25.65
N ASN A 171 -12.82 28.67 25.99
CA ASN A 171 -11.65 29.10 26.77
C ASN A 171 -12.05 30.33 27.60
N GLN A 172 -12.79 30.10 28.65
CA GLN A 172 -13.33 31.15 29.55
C GLN A 172 -13.44 30.67 31.01
N ASN A 173 -13.18 31.57 31.94
CA ASN A 173 -13.36 31.32 33.40
C ASN A 173 -12.68 30.06 33.91
N GLY A 174 -11.50 29.70 33.41
CA GLY A 174 -10.78 28.49 33.80
C GLY A 174 -11.25 27.21 33.09
N TRP A 175 -12.32 27.30 32.31
CA TRP A 175 -12.78 26.16 31.49
C TRP A 175 -12.14 26.20 30.10
N VAL A 176 -11.52 25.07 29.68
CA VAL A 176 -10.96 24.88 28.36
C VAL A 176 -11.55 23.64 27.76
N TRP A 177 -12.26 23.80 26.63
CA TRP A 177 -12.75 22.66 25.83
C TRP A 177 -12.15 22.68 24.44
N LYS A 178 -11.42 21.62 24.09
CA LYS A 178 -10.81 21.42 22.77
C LYS A 178 -11.44 20.23 22.07
N LEU A 179 -11.64 20.36 20.75
CA LEU A 179 -12.11 19.30 19.88
C LEU A 179 -11.09 19.06 18.78
N GLY A 180 -10.73 17.80 18.54
CA GLY A 180 -9.89 17.37 17.43
C GLY A 180 -10.58 16.33 16.56
N MET A 181 -10.39 16.42 15.24
CA MET A 181 -10.89 15.46 14.26
C MET A 181 -9.77 15.11 13.30
N ASN A 182 -9.61 13.82 13.04
CA ASN A 182 -8.72 13.30 11.99
C ASN A 182 -9.54 12.49 11.00
N LEU A 183 -9.32 12.74 9.71
CA LEU A 183 -9.92 11.98 8.62
C LEU A 183 -8.83 11.56 7.65
N THR A 184 -8.80 10.28 7.31
CA THR A 184 -7.92 9.75 6.26
C THR A 184 -8.75 8.90 5.32
N HIS A 185 -8.64 9.19 4.03
CA HIS A 185 -9.21 8.35 2.97
C HIS A 185 -8.15 8.06 1.93
N TYR A 186 -7.95 6.78 1.59
CA TYR A 186 -7.01 6.41 0.54
C TYR A 186 -7.50 5.22 -0.28
N LYS A 187 -7.04 5.17 -1.54
CA LYS A 187 -7.25 4.04 -2.45
C LYS A 187 -5.91 3.36 -2.72
N ASN A 188 -5.89 2.06 -2.48
CA ASN A 188 -4.78 1.18 -2.82
C ASN A 188 -5.04 0.55 -4.19
N LYS A 189 -4.01 0.44 -5.03
CA LYS A 189 -4.13 -0.17 -6.35
C LYS A 189 -2.85 -0.89 -6.74
N VAL A 190 -2.96 -2.14 -7.12
CA VAL A 190 -1.91 -2.88 -7.81
C VAL A 190 -1.76 -2.31 -9.22
N THR A 191 -0.58 -1.86 -9.59
CA THR A 191 -0.31 -1.24 -10.90
C THR A 191 0.48 -2.13 -11.83
N ASP A 192 1.20 -3.11 -11.28
CA ASP A 192 1.97 -4.08 -12.04
C ASP A 192 2.13 -5.39 -11.28
N LEU A 193 2.16 -6.52 -11.99
CA LEU A 193 2.38 -7.86 -11.44
C LEU A 193 3.18 -8.70 -12.44
N PRO A 194 3.98 -9.68 -11.97
CA PRO A 194 4.77 -10.57 -12.83
C PRO A 194 3.90 -11.49 -13.69
N LEU A 195 2.72 -11.83 -13.19
CA LEU A 195 1.73 -12.67 -13.88
C LEU A 195 0.39 -11.95 -13.91
N LYS A 196 -0.32 -12.01 -15.03
CA LYS A 196 -1.68 -11.45 -15.15
C LYS A 196 -2.65 -12.07 -14.17
N ASP A 197 -2.49 -13.37 -13.94
CA ASP A 197 -3.33 -14.17 -13.06
C ASP A 197 -2.48 -14.78 -11.95
N MET A 198 -2.43 -14.09 -10.82
CA MET A 198 -1.73 -14.56 -9.63
C MET A 198 -2.57 -15.63 -8.93
N PRO A 199 -1.94 -16.68 -8.40
CA PRO A 199 -2.65 -17.67 -7.61
C PRO A 199 -3.31 -17.05 -6.40
N ARG A 200 -4.46 -17.58 -6.00
CA ARG A 200 -5.15 -17.17 -4.78
C ARG A 200 -4.31 -17.56 -3.55
N SER A 201 -4.22 -16.63 -2.61
CA SER A 201 -3.61 -16.87 -1.30
C SER A 201 -4.64 -16.61 -0.20
N GLY A 202 -5.13 -17.67 0.43
CA GLY A 202 -6.21 -17.58 1.40
C GLY A 202 -7.49 -17.04 0.74
N VAL A 203 -7.97 -15.90 1.23
CA VAL A 203 -9.17 -15.19 0.73
C VAL A 203 -8.85 -14.05 -0.22
N ASN A 204 -7.59 -13.84 -0.57
CA ASN A 204 -7.15 -12.75 -1.42
C ASN A 204 -6.57 -13.27 -2.75
N LYS A 205 -6.68 -12.47 -3.79
CA LYS A 205 -6.03 -12.69 -5.08
C LYS A 205 -5.56 -11.35 -5.62
N LEU A 206 -4.27 -11.26 -5.94
CA LEU A 206 -3.70 -10.04 -6.51
C LEU A 206 -4.08 -9.93 -7.98
N GLN A 207 -4.56 -8.75 -8.40
CA GLN A 207 -4.88 -8.43 -9.78
C GLN A 207 -4.55 -6.97 -10.07
N VAL A 208 -3.95 -6.71 -11.23
CA VAL A 208 -3.68 -5.34 -11.69
C VAL A 208 -4.99 -4.56 -11.77
N GLY A 209 -4.99 -3.37 -11.21
CA GLY A 209 -6.15 -2.47 -11.16
C GLY A 209 -6.99 -2.60 -9.90
N ARG A 210 -6.77 -3.62 -9.07
CA ARG A 210 -7.47 -3.86 -7.81
C ARG A 210 -6.61 -3.54 -6.59
N SER A 211 -7.25 -3.48 -5.42
CA SER A 211 -6.57 -3.35 -4.15
C SER A 211 -5.93 -4.68 -3.72
N VAL A 212 -4.82 -4.61 -2.99
CA VAL A 212 -4.23 -5.81 -2.34
C VAL A 212 -5.12 -6.36 -1.23
N TYR A 213 -6.06 -5.58 -0.75
CA TYR A 213 -6.99 -5.92 0.33
C TYR A 213 -8.32 -6.48 -0.19
N ASP A 214 -8.56 -6.51 -1.51
CA ASP A 214 -9.80 -7.04 -2.06
C ASP A 214 -9.94 -8.52 -1.73
N PHE A 215 -11.09 -8.91 -1.23
CA PHE A 215 -11.43 -10.30 -1.02
C PHE A 215 -11.79 -10.98 -2.35
N TYR A 216 -11.29 -12.20 -2.54
CA TYR A 216 -11.59 -13.05 -3.68
C TYR A 216 -12.06 -14.42 -3.18
N MET A 217 -13.36 -14.60 -3.10
CA MET A 217 -13.98 -15.75 -2.45
C MET A 217 -15.30 -16.14 -3.11
N ILE A 218 -15.80 -17.31 -2.75
CA ILE A 218 -17.13 -17.77 -3.15
C ILE A 218 -18.16 -16.88 -2.44
N GLU A 219 -19.09 -16.32 -3.22
CA GLU A 219 -20.11 -15.40 -2.74
C GLU A 219 -21.37 -16.18 -2.34
N TRP A 220 -21.86 -15.89 -1.14
CA TRP A 220 -23.09 -16.44 -0.60
C TRP A 220 -24.32 -15.86 -1.30
N ALA A 221 -25.24 -16.71 -1.77
CA ALA A 221 -26.46 -16.30 -2.48
C ALA A 221 -27.74 -16.43 -1.64
N GLY A 222 -27.63 -17.00 -0.43
CA GLY A 222 -28.79 -17.21 0.45
C GLY A 222 -29.11 -18.69 0.68
N VAL A 223 -30.36 -18.95 1.01
CA VAL A 223 -30.90 -20.29 1.29
C VAL A 223 -32.04 -20.55 0.33
N ASP A 224 -32.09 -21.75 -0.22
CA ASP A 224 -33.23 -22.24 -1.00
C ASP A 224 -34.47 -22.35 -0.09
N LEU A 225 -35.53 -21.63 -0.44
CA LEU A 225 -36.74 -21.58 0.36
C LEU A 225 -37.60 -22.87 0.28
N GLU A 226 -37.31 -23.74 -0.69
CA GLU A 226 -38.09 -24.98 -0.88
C GLU A 226 -37.52 -26.13 -0.02
N ASN A 227 -36.18 -26.19 0.11
CA ASN A 227 -35.52 -27.33 0.77
C ASN A 227 -34.55 -26.95 1.90
N GLY A 228 -34.24 -25.63 2.06
CA GLY A 228 -33.33 -25.13 3.09
C GLY A 228 -31.83 -25.26 2.74
N ASP A 229 -31.47 -25.63 1.51
CA ASP A 229 -30.09 -25.77 1.09
C ASP A 229 -29.37 -24.42 1.00
N PRO A 230 -28.06 -24.39 1.34
CA PRO A 230 -27.26 -23.20 1.11
C PRO A 230 -27.01 -22.97 -0.38
N LEU A 231 -27.07 -21.70 -0.80
CA LEU A 231 -26.86 -21.31 -2.20
C LEU A 231 -25.65 -20.40 -2.34
N TRP A 232 -24.89 -20.62 -3.41
CA TRP A 232 -23.73 -19.81 -3.80
C TRP A 232 -23.88 -19.37 -5.26
N TYR A 233 -23.21 -18.28 -5.63
CA TYR A 233 -23.19 -17.81 -7.01
C TYR A 233 -22.18 -18.57 -7.86
N LYS A 234 -22.54 -18.80 -9.13
CA LYS A 234 -21.64 -19.25 -10.20
C LYS A 234 -21.97 -18.54 -11.51
N ASP A 235 -21.00 -18.49 -12.42
CA ASP A 235 -21.22 -17.95 -13.75
C ASP A 235 -22.05 -18.93 -14.59
N GLU A 236 -23.09 -18.40 -15.25
CA GLU A 236 -23.86 -19.18 -16.21
C GLU A 236 -23.03 -19.39 -17.48
N VAL A 237 -22.98 -20.63 -17.95
CA VAL A 237 -22.33 -20.98 -19.21
C VAL A 237 -23.34 -21.53 -20.21
N ASP A 238 -23.14 -21.23 -21.50
CA ASP A 238 -23.92 -21.79 -22.59
C ASP A 238 -23.60 -23.28 -22.86
N ALA A 239 -24.28 -23.87 -23.82
CA ALA A 239 -24.08 -25.27 -24.22
C ALA A 239 -22.63 -25.55 -24.72
N ASN A 240 -21.91 -24.52 -25.13
CA ASN A 240 -20.51 -24.58 -25.57
C ASN A 240 -19.51 -24.24 -24.45
N LYS A 241 -19.97 -24.12 -23.19
CA LYS A 241 -19.20 -23.73 -22.00
C LYS A 241 -18.61 -22.31 -22.05
N ASN A 242 -19.18 -21.40 -22.84
CA ASN A 242 -18.82 -19.99 -22.83
C ASN A 242 -19.62 -19.25 -21.75
N PRO A 243 -19.01 -18.32 -21.01
CA PRO A 243 -19.73 -17.48 -20.05
C PRO A 243 -20.82 -16.63 -20.73
N THR A 244 -22.03 -16.66 -20.22
CA THR A 244 -23.15 -15.83 -20.72
C THR A 244 -23.13 -14.42 -20.16
N GLY A 245 -22.27 -14.16 -19.16
CA GLY A 245 -22.21 -12.90 -18.39
C GLY A 245 -23.30 -12.77 -17.32
N LYS A 246 -24.11 -13.81 -17.12
CA LYS A 246 -25.09 -13.86 -16.03
C LYS A 246 -24.57 -14.73 -14.90
N ARG A 247 -25.09 -14.47 -13.69
CA ARG A 247 -24.85 -15.31 -12.52
C ARG A 247 -26.09 -16.12 -12.21
N VAL A 248 -25.89 -17.36 -11.84
CA VAL A 248 -26.92 -18.30 -11.36
C VAL A 248 -26.52 -18.83 -10.00
N THR A 249 -27.47 -19.40 -9.27
CA THR A 249 -27.21 -20.05 -7.97
C THR A 249 -26.95 -21.53 -8.12
N THR A 250 -26.19 -22.09 -7.19
CA THR A 250 -25.93 -23.52 -7.05
C THR A 250 -25.89 -23.89 -5.57
N ASN A 251 -26.40 -25.08 -5.23
CA ASN A 251 -26.24 -25.69 -3.90
C ASN A 251 -24.98 -26.56 -3.77
N ASP A 252 -24.21 -26.72 -4.85
CA ASP A 252 -22.92 -27.40 -4.84
C ASP A 252 -21.79 -26.38 -4.68
N TYR A 253 -21.19 -26.32 -3.48
CA TYR A 253 -20.06 -25.45 -3.16
C TYR A 253 -18.86 -25.69 -4.07
N GLY A 254 -18.62 -26.93 -4.50
CA GLY A 254 -17.51 -27.30 -5.38
C GLY A 254 -17.63 -26.75 -6.80
N SER A 255 -18.86 -26.45 -7.25
CA SER A 255 -19.15 -25.87 -8.57
C SER A 255 -19.32 -24.34 -8.55
N ALA A 256 -19.24 -23.73 -7.37
CA ALA A 256 -19.35 -22.29 -7.22
C ALA A 256 -18.09 -21.56 -7.67
N ASP A 257 -18.26 -20.35 -8.22
CA ASP A 257 -17.15 -19.55 -8.70
C ASP A 257 -16.67 -18.52 -7.65
N TYR A 258 -15.42 -18.09 -7.83
CA TYR A 258 -14.81 -17.09 -6.99
C TYR A 258 -15.01 -15.70 -7.58
N TYR A 259 -15.41 -14.76 -6.74
CA TYR A 259 -15.64 -13.37 -7.11
C TYR A 259 -14.84 -12.42 -6.22
N TYR A 260 -14.54 -11.23 -6.76
CA TYR A 260 -14.09 -10.14 -5.92
C TYR A 260 -15.27 -9.56 -5.15
N CYS A 261 -15.30 -9.81 -3.84
CA CYS A 261 -16.38 -9.37 -2.97
C CYS A 261 -16.08 -7.95 -2.45
N LEU A 262 -17.05 -7.05 -2.61
CA LEU A 262 -16.97 -5.67 -2.12
C LEU A 262 -17.40 -5.55 -0.64
N LEU A 263 -17.51 -6.63 0.08
CA LEU A 263 -18.22 -6.70 1.36
C LEU A 263 -17.69 -5.76 2.46
N TYR A 264 -16.52 -5.16 2.33
CA TYR A 264 -15.96 -4.24 3.33
C TYR A 264 -14.92 -3.24 2.77
N THR A 265 -14.84 -3.01 1.49
CA THR A 265 -14.15 -1.84 0.99
C THR A 265 -15.14 -0.68 0.97
N SER A 266 -15.17 0.10 2.04
CA SER A 266 -15.84 1.39 2.02
C SER A 266 -15.28 2.21 0.85
N ASP A 267 -16.13 2.52 -0.10
CA ASP A 267 -15.86 3.53 -1.12
C ASP A 267 -15.55 4.90 -0.52
#